data_3214cc0ef15378e52b12a563ff348b60
#
_entry.id   3214cc0ef15378e52b12a563ff348b60
#
_cell.length_a   1.000
_cell.length_b   1.000
_cell.length_c   1.000
_cell.angle_alpha   90.00
_cell.angle_beta   90.00
_cell.angle_gamma   90.00
#
_symmetry.space_group_name_H-M   'P 1'
#
loop_
_entity.id
_entity.type
_entity.pdbx_description
1 polymer ?
#
loop_
_entity_poly.entity_id
_entity_poly.type
_entity_poly.pdbx_seq_one_letter_code
_entity_poly.pdbx_strand_id
1 'polypeptide(L)'
;MPCLAGPDYSVENMQEMISEWRSLLTADDLKGAWGYVPASESNAFGNTGWWELNWSSQDAANAAWSQWASNTEAVAWTEKYENVLSCDAEGRNALDAVFPVEADHFGALPESGYFYSEFYHCFYNEGSSKADAVAFLPKYTAGVYENTDGFDGTSFHYGNYYAQLNEDGSHTEEGIDFLWASFTNSEASMVKANEVFESNMRSTLFPQFSEFATCREDVIDIYHGWTFYNSEQKDFMPDFSSN
;
A
#
# COMPACT_ATOMS: atom_id res chain seq x y z
N MET A 1 8.75 1.05 3.58
CA MET A 1 9.63 1.14 4.77
C MET A 1 8.83 1.49 6.01
N PRO A 2 9.16 0.91 7.18
CA PRO A 2 8.48 1.23 8.43
C PRO A 2 8.85 2.64 8.93
N CYS A 3 7.88 3.33 9.53
CA CYS A 3 8.03 4.68 10.05
C CYS A 3 7.32 4.85 11.39
N LEU A 4 7.85 5.71 12.24
CA LEU A 4 7.27 6.10 13.52
C LEU A 4 7.08 7.61 13.57
N ALA A 5 5.90 8.05 14.01
CA ALA A 5 5.65 9.46 14.26
C ALA A 5 6.53 9.95 15.42
N GLY A 6 7.22 11.05 15.21
CA GLY A 6 8.05 11.70 16.21
C GLY A 6 7.29 12.73 17.04
N PRO A 7 7.96 13.35 18.04
CA PRO A 7 7.31 14.33 18.92
C PRO A 7 6.86 15.61 18.23
N ASP A 8 7.41 15.94 17.07
CA ASP A 8 7.08 17.12 16.26
C ASP A 8 6.09 16.79 15.12
N TYR A 9 5.47 15.60 15.15
CA TYR A 9 4.47 15.22 14.17
C TYR A 9 3.26 16.16 14.21
N SER A 10 3.00 16.83 13.10
CA SER A 10 1.82 17.69 12.88
C SER A 10 1.49 17.77 11.39
N VAL A 11 0.27 18.22 11.07
CA VAL A 11 -0.16 18.42 9.67
C VAL A 11 0.79 19.36 8.94
N GLU A 12 1.14 20.50 9.56
CA GLU A 12 2.00 21.51 8.97
C GLU A 12 3.42 20.95 8.71
N ASN A 13 3.99 20.26 9.71
CA ASN A 13 5.33 19.69 9.57
C ASN A 13 5.39 18.56 8.55
N MET A 14 4.33 17.75 8.44
CA MET A 14 4.21 16.73 7.40
C MET A 14 4.13 17.35 6.00
N GLN A 15 3.33 18.42 5.82
CA GLN A 15 3.24 19.13 4.54
C GLN A 15 4.58 19.74 4.13
N GLU A 16 5.29 20.38 5.06
CA GLU A 16 6.62 20.93 4.81
C GLU A 16 7.62 19.81 4.45
N MET A 17 7.64 18.74 5.22
CA MET A 17 8.51 17.58 5.01
C MET A 17 8.31 16.98 3.61
N ILE A 18 7.07 16.73 3.21
CA ILE A 18 6.74 16.14 1.89
C ILE A 18 7.07 17.12 0.77
N SER A 19 6.81 18.42 0.94
CA SER A 19 7.15 19.44 -0.05
C SER A 19 8.65 19.49 -0.33
N GLU A 20 9.48 19.49 0.72
CA GLU A 20 10.94 19.50 0.58
C GLU A 20 11.44 18.17 -0.02
N TRP A 21 10.93 17.02 0.47
CA TRP A 21 11.28 15.71 -0.08
C TRP A 21 11.06 15.65 -1.59
N ARG A 22 9.92 16.14 -2.07
CA ARG A 22 9.59 16.14 -3.52
C ARG A 22 10.56 16.99 -4.34
N SER A 23 11.09 18.08 -3.77
CA SER A 23 12.09 18.90 -4.44
C SER A 23 13.45 18.21 -4.62
N LEU A 24 13.72 17.17 -3.82
CA LEU A 24 14.92 16.34 -3.89
C LEU A 24 14.80 15.16 -4.86
N LEU A 25 13.59 14.89 -5.37
CA LEU A 25 13.38 13.79 -6.31
C LEU A 25 14.03 14.11 -7.66
N THR A 26 14.99 13.30 -8.05
CA THR A 26 15.73 13.44 -9.32
C THR A 26 15.35 12.34 -10.31
N ALA A 27 14.67 11.28 -9.84
CA ALA A 27 14.36 10.11 -10.65
C ALA A 27 12.95 10.22 -11.27
N ASP A 28 12.85 10.09 -12.58
CA ASP A 28 11.57 9.99 -13.30
C ASP A 28 10.92 8.60 -13.19
N ASP A 29 11.62 7.66 -12.54
CA ASP A 29 11.18 6.27 -12.38
C ASP A 29 10.28 6.03 -11.19
N LEU A 30 10.15 6.99 -10.25
CA LEU A 30 9.17 6.95 -9.17
C LEU A 30 7.77 7.23 -9.74
N LYS A 31 6.86 6.28 -9.62
CA LYS A 31 5.48 6.38 -10.13
C LYS A 31 4.52 6.93 -9.08
N GLY A 32 4.70 6.55 -7.82
CA GLY A 32 3.88 7.01 -6.72
C GLY A 32 4.56 6.85 -5.37
N ALA A 33 4.07 7.58 -4.38
CA ALA A 33 4.44 7.39 -2.99
C ALA A 33 3.22 7.60 -2.10
N TRP A 34 3.12 6.78 -1.06
CA TRP A 34 2.00 6.82 -0.11
C TRP A 34 2.53 6.68 1.31
N GLY A 35 1.82 7.31 2.24
CA GLY A 35 2.04 7.14 3.67
C GLY A 35 0.83 6.50 4.31
N TYR A 36 1.07 5.61 5.27
CA TYR A 36 0.06 4.86 6.00
C TYR A 36 0.20 5.12 7.49
N VAL A 37 -0.90 5.45 8.15
CA VAL A 37 -0.99 5.63 9.59
C VAL A 37 -1.92 4.56 10.15
N PRO A 38 -1.51 3.79 11.18
CA PRO A 38 -2.36 2.76 11.77
C PRO A 38 -3.72 3.30 12.21
N ALA A 39 -4.80 2.65 11.79
CA ALA A 39 -6.17 2.99 12.16
C ALA A 39 -6.75 2.00 13.18
N SER A 40 -6.01 0.95 13.55
CA SER A 40 -6.43 -0.06 14.51
C SER A 40 -5.32 -0.44 15.48
N GLU A 41 -5.66 -0.60 16.75
CA GLU A 41 -4.74 -1.13 17.79
C GLU A 41 -4.43 -2.62 17.57
N SER A 42 -5.23 -3.32 16.75
CA SER A 42 -5.06 -4.74 16.43
C SER A 42 -4.14 -5.01 15.23
N ASN A 43 -3.58 -3.97 14.63
CA ASN A 43 -2.60 -4.13 13.56
C ASN A 43 -1.41 -4.98 14.02
N ALA A 44 -0.94 -5.90 13.17
CA ALA A 44 0.17 -6.81 13.48
C ALA A 44 1.46 -6.08 13.88
N PHE A 45 1.69 -4.93 13.25
CA PHE A 45 2.87 -4.10 13.48
C PHE A 45 2.60 -2.94 14.47
N GLY A 46 1.50 -3.00 15.23
CA GLY A 46 1.15 -2.01 16.25
C GLY A 46 1.03 -0.60 15.70
N ASN A 47 1.81 0.34 16.26
CA ASN A 47 1.78 1.75 15.86
C ASN A 47 2.74 2.09 14.71
N THR A 48 3.26 1.09 13.99
CA THR A 48 4.15 1.31 12.86
C THR A 48 3.36 1.83 11.67
N GLY A 49 3.69 3.04 11.21
CA GLY A 49 3.27 3.56 9.92
C GLY A 49 4.18 3.06 8.80
N TRP A 50 3.75 3.25 7.58
CA TRP A 50 4.51 2.83 6.41
C TRP A 50 4.66 3.96 5.43
N TRP A 51 5.83 4.02 4.78
CA TRP A 51 6.06 4.83 3.59
C TRP A 51 6.31 3.90 2.42
N GLU A 52 5.39 3.88 1.48
CA GLU A 52 5.47 3.11 0.24
C GLU A 52 6.03 3.96 -0.90
N LEU A 53 6.90 3.37 -1.71
CA LEU A 53 7.43 3.96 -2.95
C LEU A 53 7.24 2.96 -4.08
N ASN A 54 6.49 3.34 -5.10
CA ASN A 54 6.28 2.53 -6.29
C ASN A 54 7.20 2.99 -7.43
N TRP A 55 8.03 2.08 -7.89
CA TRP A 55 9.03 2.32 -8.91
C TRP A 55 8.68 1.61 -10.22
N SER A 56 9.21 2.10 -11.35
CA SER A 56 9.03 1.46 -12.65
C SER A 56 9.68 0.07 -12.74
N SER A 57 10.69 -0.20 -11.90
CA SER A 57 11.37 -1.50 -11.80
C SER A 57 12.21 -1.60 -10.52
N GLN A 58 12.60 -2.81 -10.15
CA GLN A 58 13.53 -3.05 -9.05
C GLN A 58 14.91 -2.38 -9.27
N ASP A 59 15.41 -2.39 -10.50
CA ASP A 59 16.68 -1.74 -10.82
C ASP A 59 16.59 -0.22 -10.64
N ALA A 60 15.46 0.39 -11.01
CA ALA A 60 15.20 1.81 -10.78
C ALA A 60 15.15 2.13 -9.28
N ALA A 61 14.47 1.30 -8.48
CA ALA A 61 14.43 1.43 -7.03
C ALA A 61 15.84 1.36 -6.42
N ASN A 62 16.63 0.35 -6.79
CA ASN A 62 17.99 0.16 -6.29
C ASN A 62 18.92 1.33 -6.64
N ALA A 63 18.82 1.84 -7.88
CA ALA A 63 19.58 3.01 -8.32
C ALA A 63 19.19 4.27 -7.53
N ALA A 64 17.88 4.51 -7.32
CA ALA A 64 17.40 5.65 -6.58
C ALA A 64 17.80 5.61 -5.10
N TRP A 65 17.74 4.45 -4.44
CA TRP A 65 18.21 4.29 -3.06
C TRP A 65 19.71 4.54 -2.92
N SER A 66 20.52 4.06 -3.87
CA SER A 66 21.96 4.31 -3.89
C SER A 66 22.28 5.79 -4.08
N GLN A 67 21.53 6.48 -4.95
CA GLN A 67 21.67 7.91 -5.16
C GLN A 67 21.26 8.70 -3.93
N TRP A 68 20.13 8.35 -3.29
CA TRP A 68 19.63 8.99 -2.08
C TRP A 68 20.65 8.93 -0.95
N ALA A 69 21.23 7.76 -0.69
CA ALA A 69 22.24 7.55 0.34
C ALA A 69 23.53 8.38 0.14
N SER A 70 23.84 8.76 -1.09
CA SER A 70 25.02 9.57 -1.45
C SER A 70 24.72 11.07 -1.61
N ASN A 71 23.43 11.47 -1.59
CA ASN A 71 23.02 12.85 -1.75
C ASN A 71 23.05 13.59 -0.39
N THR A 72 23.94 14.56 -0.24
CA THR A 72 24.09 15.33 1.01
C THR A 72 22.85 16.13 1.38
N GLU A 73 22.06 16.61 0.42
CA GLU A 73 20.81 17.32 0.68
C GLU A 73 19.72 16.35 1.18
N ALA A 74 19.66 15.14 0.64
CA ALA A 74 18.75 14.10 1.07
C ALA A 74 19.07 13.62 2.50
N VAL A 75 20.35 13.45 2.82
CA VAL A 75 20.81 13.11 4.19
C VAL A 75 20.42 14.23 5.16
N ALA A 76 20.69 15.48 4.83
CA ALA A 76 20.33 16.62 5.67
C ALA A 76 18.80 16.76 5.86
N TRP A 77 18.01 16.44 4.83
CA TRP A 77 16.55 16.37 4.93
C TRP A 77 16.10 15.27 5.91
N THR A 78 16.68 14.09 5.84
CA THR A 78 16.38 12.98 6.75
C THR A 78 16.66 13.37 8.21
N GLU A 79 17.81 14.00 8.49
CA GLU A 79 18.16 14.48 9.80
C GLU A 79 17.23 15.62 10.30
N LYS A 80 16.85 16.55 9.40
CA LYS A 80 15.94 17.67 9.72
C LYS A 80 14.57 17.17 10.19
N TYR A 81 14.05 16.11 9.57
CA TYR A 81 12.67 15.65 9.79
C TYR A 81 12.56 14.39 10.67
N GLU A 82 13.68 13.93 11.28
CA GLU A 82 13.70 12.74 12.14
C GLU A 82 12.67 12.82 13.30
N ASN A 83 12.46 14.00 13.88
CA ASN A 83 11.48 14.23 14.92
C ASN A 83 10.04 14.40 14.41
N VAL A 84 9.82 14.57 13.11
CA VAL A 84 8.48 14.59 12.49
C VAL A 84 8.06 13.16 12.15
N LEU A 85 8.87 12.47 11.35
CA LEU A 85 8.64 11.08 10.95
C LEU A 85 9.99 10.37 10.80
N SER A 86 10.26 9.42 11.67
CA SER A 86 11.47 8.59 11.63
C SER A 86 11.17 7.31 10.86
N CYS A 87 11.83 7.13 9.71
CA CYS A 87 11.66 5.95 8.86
C CYS A 87 12.94 5.12 8.79
N ASP A 88 12.82 3.80 8.96
CA ASP A 88 13.91 2.85 8.81
C ASP A 88 14.05 2.42 7.34
N ALA A 89 14.97 3.09 6.64
CA ALA A 89 15.25 2.78 5.25
C ALA A 89 16.01 1.44 5.06
N GLU A 90 16.72 0.95 6.08
CA GLU A 90 17.41 -0.34 6.04
C GLU A 90 16.42 -1.49 6.23
N GLY A 91 15.40 -1.30 7.09
CA GLY A 91 14.28 -2.24 7.28
C GLY A 91 13.20 -2.17 6.20
N ARG A 92 13.48 -1.56 5.03
CA ARG A 92 12.54 -1.54 3.91
C ARG A 92 12.39 -2.90 3.26
N ASN A 93 11.17 -3.21 2.87
CA ASN A 93 10.82 -4.41 2.16
C ASN A 93 10.64 -4.14 0.67
N ALA A 94 11.05 -5.08 -0.16
CA ALA A 94 10.80 -5.05 -1.60
C ALA A 94 9.68 -6.05 -1.93
N LEU A 95 8.62 -5.53 -2.54
CA LEU A 95 7.44 -6.30 -2.91
C LEU A 95 7.13 -6.11 -4.39
N ASP A 96 6.68 -7.16 -5.06
CA ASP A 96 6.10 -7.03 -6.39
C ASP A 96 4.60 -6.76 -6.24
N ALA A 97 4.13 -5.61 -6.69
CA ALA A 97 2.73 -5.23 -6.58
C ALA A 97 1.97 -5.38 -7.90
N VAL A 98 0.73 -5.86 -7.83
CA VAL A 98 -0.18 -5.97 -8.99
C VAL A 98 -1.52 -5.36 -8.61
N PHE A 99 -1.93 -4.33 -9.34
CA PHE A 99 -3.21 -3.62 -9.20
C PHE A 99 -4.05 -3.80 -10.46
N PRO A 100 -5.04 -4.72 -10.48
CA PRO A 100 -5.82 -5.02 -11.69
C PRO A 100 -6.99 -4.06 -11.94
N VAL A 101 -7.31 -3.18 -10.99
CA VAL A 101 -8.39 -2.18 -11.10
C VAL A 101 -7.80 -0.81 -10.81
N GLU A 102 -8.08 0.16 -11.67
CA GLU A 102 -7.65 1.55 -11.49
C GLU A 102 -8.34 2.17 -10.26
N ALA A 103 -7.60 2.99 -9.53
CA ALA A 103 -8.04 3.54 -8.25
C ALA A 103 -9.30 4.45 -8.34
N ASP A 104 -9.57 5.05 -9.49
CA ASP A 104 -10.72 5.93 -9.77
C ASP A 104 -11.86 5.25 -10.54
N HIS A 105 -11.73 3.95 -10.84
CA HIS A 105 -12.70 3.21 -11.65
C HIS A 105 -14.11 3.21 -11.04
N PHE A 106 -14.22 3.04 -9.73
CA PHE A 106 -15.49 3.03 -8.98
C PHE A 106 -15.78 4.35 -8.26
N GLY A 107 -15.32 5.46 -8.78
CA GLY A 107 -15.55 6.81 -8.25
C GLY A 107 -14.25 7.59 -8.08
N ALA A 108 -14.36 8.91 -8.08
CA ALA A 108 -13.20 9.79 -7.96
C ALA A 108 -12.50 9.60 -6.61
N LEU A 109 -11.16 9.62 -6.64
CA LEU A 109 -10.36 9.70 -5.43
C LEU A 109 -10.60 11.04 -4.71
N PRO A 110 -10.51 11.09 -3.37
CA PRO A 110 -10.59 12.35 -2.64
C PRO A 110 -9.53 13.36 -3.10
N GLU A 111 -9.92 14.62 -3.25
CA GLU A 111 -8.99 15.71 -3.60
C GLU A 111 -7.89 15.90 -2.54
N SER A 112 -8.14 15.48 -1.30
CA SER A 112 -7.15 15.47 -0.22
C SER A 112 -6.02 14.44 -0.41
N GLY A 113 -6.18 13.47 -1.33
CA GLY A 113 -5.31 12.33 -1.49
C GLY A 113 -5.46 11.26 -0.41
N TYR A 114 -6.47 11.41 0.46
CA TYR A 114 -6.78 10.43 1.49
C TYR A 114 -7.36 9.15 0.90
N PHE A 115 -7.04 8.01 1.52
CA PHE A 115 -7.69 6.72 1.30
C PHE A 115 -7.71 5.89 2.60
N TYR A 116 -8.60 4.91 2.64
CA TYR A 116 -8.68 3.91 3.71
C TYR A 116 -8.28 2.56 3.14
N SER A 117 -7.54 1.76 3.90
CA SER A 117 -7.02 0.48 3.43
C SER A 117 -7.05 -0.63 4.47
N GLU A 118 -7.25 -1.87 3.98
CA GLU A 118 -7.16 -3.10 4.73
C GLU A 118 -6.15 -4.04 4.07
N PHE A 119 -5.26 -4.63 4.87
CA PHE A 119 -4.26 -5.59 4.41
C PHE A 119 -4.45 -6.93 5.13
N TYR A 120 -4.55 -7.98 4.35
CA TYR A 120 -4.67 -9.35 4.81
C TYR A 120 -3.36 -10.08 4.59
N HIS A 121 -2.84 -10.75 5.64
CA HIS A 121 -1.62 -11.54 5.59
C HIS A 121 -1.95 -12.93 5.07
N CYS A 122 -1.45 -13.28 3.90
CA CYS A 122 -1.79 -14.51 3.20
C CYS A 122 -0.57 -15.42 3.00
N PHE A 123 -0.84 -16.73 3.02
CA PHE A 123 0.14 -17.81 2.92
C PHE A 123 -0.30 -18.78 1.85
N TYR A 124 0.64 -19.27 1.04
CA TYR A 124 0.34 -20.33 0.08
C TYR A 124 0.11 -21.65 0.77
N ASN A 125 -0.87 -22.39 0.30
CA ASN A 125 -1.07 -23.78 0.70
C ASN A 125 0.08 -24.66 0.18
N GLU A 126 0.29 -25.84 0.77
CA GLU A 126 1.33 -26.77 0.34
C GLU A 126 1.23 -27.06 -1.17
N GLY A 127 2.32 -26.81 -1.90
CA GLY A 127 2.41 -27.01 -3.34
C GLY A 127 1.87 -25.85 -4.20
N SER A 128 1.34 -24.80 -3.59
CA SER A 128 0.88 -23.59 -4.27
C SER A 128 1.97 -22.49 -4.28
N SER A 129 1.77 -21.47 -5.07
CA SER A 129 2.77 -20.43 -5.33
C SER A 129 2.16 -19.11 -5.79
N LYS A 130 2.98 -18.07 -5.96
CA LYS A 130 2.62 -16.80 -6.60
C LYS A 130 1.90 -16.99 -7.94
N ALA A 131 2.28 -18.02 -8.72
CA ALA A 131 1.64 -18.28 -10.02
C ALA A 131 0.13 -18.60 -9.88
N ASP A 132 -0.26 -19.33 -8.83
CA ASP A 132 -1.67 -19.66 -8.57
C ASP A 132 -2.45 -18.42 -8.15
N ALA A 133 -1.86 -17.58 -7.27
CA ALA A 133 -2.46 -16.30 -6.88
C ALA A 133 -2.64 -15.36 -8.07
N VAL A 134 -1.63 -15.22 -8.94
CA VAL A 134 -1.72 -14.43 -10.17
C VAL A 134 -2.78 -14.98 -11.13
N ALA A 135 -2.92 -16.31 -11.25
CA ALA A 135 -3.94 -16.94 -12.09
C ALA A 135 -5.38 -16.75 -11.55
N PHE A 136 -5.52 -16.50 -10.25
CA PHE A 136 -6.82 -16.22 -9.62
C PHE A 136 -7.29 -14.76 -9.85
N LEU A 137 -6.36 -13.79 -9.95
CA LEU A 137 -6.70 -12.36 -10.07
C LEU A 137 -7.73 -12.04 -11.17
N PRO A 138 -7.66 -12.59 -12.42
CA PRO A 138 -8.66 -12.32 -13.43
C PRO A 138 -10.08 -12.75 -13.05
N LYS A 139 -10.22 -13.81 -12.25
CA LYS A 139 -11.53 -14.30 -11.79
C LYS A 139 -12.11 -13.35 -10.75
N TYR A 140 -11.27 -12.90 -9.80
CA TYR A 140 -11.67 -11.92 -8.80
C TYR A 140 -12.05 -10.59 -9.47
N THR A 141 -11.23 -10.12 -10.42
CA THR A 141 -11.49 -8.91 -11.21
C THR A 141 -12.82 -8.98 -11.95
N ALA A 142 -13.12 -10.13 -12.58
CA ALA A 142 -14.40 -10.34 -13.25
C ALA A 142 -15.56 -10.21 -12.27
N GLY A 143 -15.47 -10.83 -11.08
CA GLY A 143 -16.47 -10.69 -10.03
C GLY A 143 -16.68 -9.25 -9.57
N VAL A 144 -15.59 -8.46 -9.44
CA VAL A 144 -15.68 -7.02 -9.11
C VAL A 144 -16.44 -6.27 -10.22
N TYR A 145 -16.11 -6.48 -11.49
CA TYR A 145 -16.81 -5.82 -12.61
C TYR A 145 -18.26 -6.27 -12.79
N GLU A 146 -18.61 -7.51 -12.44
CA GLU A 146 -20.00 -7.98 -12.42
C GLU A 146 -20.86 -7.30 -11.36
N ASN A 147 -20.22 -6.72 -10.33
CA ASN A 147 -20.87 -6.04 -9.20
C ASN A 147 -20.63 -4.52 -9.19
N THR A 148 -20.40 -3.89 -10.34
CA THR A 148 -20.07 -2.46 -10.48
C THR A 148 -21.00 -1.55 -9.67
N ASP A 149 -22.32 -1.75 -9.73
CA ASP A 149 -23.31 -0.93 -9.00
C ASP A 149 -23.09 -0.98 -7.47
N GLY A 150 -22.60 -2.11 -6.96
CA GLY A 150 -22.29 -2.27 -5.54
C GLY A 150 -21.06 -1.48 -5.09
N PHE A 151 -20.06 -1.36 -5.97
CA PHE A 151 -18.83 -0.62 -5.72
C PHE A 151 -18.90 0.86 -6.09
N ASP A 152 -19.93 1.32 -6.82
CA ASP A 152 -20.03 2.70 -7.28
C ASP A 152 -19.91 3.72 -6.14
N GLY A 153 -19.10 4.76 -6.37
CA GLY A 153 -18.83 5.84 -5.41
C GLY A 153 -17.84 5.48 -4.29
N THR A 154 -17.30 4.25 -4.24
CA THR A 154 -16.39 3.81 -3.17
C THR A 154 -14.91 4.04 -3.49
N SER A 155 -14.56 4.32 -4.74
CA SER A 155 -13.18 4.29 -5.25
C SER A 155 -12.47 2.95 -4.97
N PHE A 156 -13.24 1.86 -4.88
CA PHE A 156 -12.69 0.55 -4.55
C PHE A 156 -11.68 0.10 -5.59
N HIS A 157 -10.50 -0.23 -5.14
CA HIS A 157 -9.49 -0.98 -5.88
C HIS A 157 -8.75 -1.89 -4.94
N TYR A 158 -8.00 -2.81 -5.50
CA TYR A 158 -7.24 -3.76 -4.70
C TYR A 158 -5.93 -4.08 -5.39
N GLY A 159 -4.97 -4.57 -4.60
CA GLY A 159 -3.70 -5.03 -5.08
C GLY A 159 -3.16 -6.18 -4.25
N ASN A 160 -2.34 -6.99 -4.90
CA ASN A 160 -1.58 -8.03 -4.23
C ASN A 160 -0.11 -7.61 -4.21
N TYR A 161 0.46 -7.62 -3.02
CA TYR A 161 1.88 -7.37 -2.80
C TYR A 161 2.56 -8.70 -2.51
N TYR A 162 3.35 -9.18 -3.45
CA TYR A 162 4.06 -10.44 -3.34
C TYR A 162 5.44 -10.22 -2.74
N ALA A 163 5.76 -10.93 -1.66
CA ALA A 163 7.10 -10.90 -1.08
C ALA A 163 8.14 -11.34 -2.11
N GLN A 164 9.21 -10.57 -2.23
CA GLN A 164 10.37 -11.00 -2.99
C GLN A 164 11.12 -12.05 -2.18
N LEU A 165 11.46 -13.16 -2.80
CA LEU A 165 12.25 -14.21 -2.17
C LEU A 165 13.74 -13.91 -2.31
N ASN A 166 14.52 -14.34 -1.31
CA ASN A 166 15.97 -14.40 -1.40
C ASN A 166 16.41 -15.39 -2.48
N GLU A 167 17.69 -15.37 -2.86
CA GLU A 167 18.23 -16.31 -3.85
C GLU A 167 18.09 -17.80 -3.46
N ASP A 168 18.01 -18.08 -2.17
CA ASP A 168 17.78 -19.42 -1.63
C ASP A 168 16.30 -19.83 -1.54
N GLY A 169 15.38 -18.96 -1.98
CA GLY A 169 13.93 -19.15 -1.94
C GLY A 169 13.29 -18.91 -0.58
N SER A 170 14.06 -18.43 0.41
CA SER A 170 13.48 -17.99 1.69
C SER A 170 12.84 -16.59 1.58
N HIS A 171 11.89 -16.31 2.47
CA HIS A 171 11.27 -15.00 2.54
C HIS A 171 12.26 -13.95 3.05
N THR A 172 12.16 -12.73 2.50
CA THR A 172 12.86 -11.56 3.02
C THR A 172 12.23 -11.05 4.31
N GLU A 173 10.96 -11.41 4.56
CA GLU A 173 10.21 -11.13 5.77
C GLU A 173 9.68 -12.38 6.46
N GLU A 174 9.36 -12.29 7.75
CA GLU A 174 8.88 -13.42 8.56
C GLU A 174 7.54 -13.98 8.04
N GLY A 175 7.64 -14.90 7.07
CA GLY A 175 6.62 -15.90 6.84
C GLY A 175 5.35 -15.43 6.12
N ILE A 176 5.24 -14.19 5.60
CA ILE A 176 4.10 -13.75 4.79
C ILE A 176 4.44 -13.95 3.32
N ASP A 177 3.65 -14.78 2.61
CA ASP A 177 3.87 -15.01 1.18
C ASP A 177 3.41 -13.83 0.32
N PHE A 178 2.26 -13.24 0.68
CA PHE A 178 1.75 -12.04 0.04
C PHE A 178 0.74 -11.30 0.93
N LEU A 179 0.58 -10.00 0.67
CA LEU A 179 -0.49 -9.20 1.22
C LEU A 179 -1.59 -9.04 0.16
N TRP A 180 -2.83 -9.31 0.56
CA TRP A 180 -4.01 -8.90 -0.18
C TRP A 180 -4.47 -7.56 0.39
N ALA A 181 -4.45 -6.51 -0.42
CA ALA A 181 -4.81 -5.17 0.02
C ALA A 181 -6.06 -4.66 -0.70
N SER A 182 -6.94 -4.03 0.05
CA SER A 182 -8.13 -3.34 -0.44
C SER A 182 -8.05 -1.87 -0.07
N PHE A 183 -8.51 -1.00 -0.97
CA PHE A 183 -8.45 0.45 -0.83
C PHE A 183 -9.79 1.06 -1.21
N THR A 184 -10.20 2.10 -0.47
CA THR A 184 -11.40 2.88 -0.72
C THR A 184 -11.20 4.34 -0.32
N ASN A 185 -12.15 5.21 -0.68
CA ASN A 185 -12.11 6.63 -0.33
C ASN A 185 -12.51 6.92 1.13
N SER A 186 -12.97 5.94 1.90
CA SER A 186 -13.35 6.08 3.30
C SER A 186 -13.60 4.72 3.96
N GLU A 187 -13.60 4.68 5.30
CA GLU A 187 -13.99 3.50 6.08
C GLU A 187 -15.41 3.01 5.73
N ALA A 188 -16.38 3.93 5.61
CA ALA A 188 -17.75 3.58 5.22
C ALA A 188 -17.82 2.92 3.84
N SER A 189 -16.99 3.35 2.91
CA SER A 189 -16.86 2.72 1.58
C SER A 189 -16.21 1.34 1.65
N MET A 190 -15.27 1.11 2.57
CA MET A 190 -14.70 -0.21 2.81
C MET A 190 -15.75 -1.17 3.36
N VAL A 191 -16.54 -0.74 4.35
CA VAL A 191 -17.67 -1.54 4.85
C VAL A 191 -18.61 -1.93 3.71
N LYS A 192 -18.98 -0.98 2.84
CA LYS A 192 -19.83 -1.24 1.66
C LYS A 192 -19.19 -2.25 0.71
N ALA A 193 -17.90 -2.10 0.42
CA ALA A 193 -17.16 -3.01 -0.47
C ALA A 193 -17.10 -4.43 0.10
N ASN A 194 -16.87 -4.56 1.41
CA ASN A 194 -16.88 -5.85 2.11
C ASN A 194 -18.26 -6.51 2.09
N GLU A 195 -19.35 -5.73 2.25
CA GLU A 195 -20.72 -6.24 2.11
C GLU A 195 -21.03 -6.76 0.70
N VAL A 196 -20.54 -6.09 -0.35
CA VAL A 196 -20.67 -6.56 -1.74
C VAL A 196 -19.93 -7.89 -1.92
N PHE A 197 -18.69 -7.99 -1.44
CA PHE A 197 -17.94 -9.24 -1.49
C PHE A 197 -18.66 -10.38 -0.78
N GLU A 198 -19.07 -10.17 0.47
CA GLU A 198 -19.73 -11.18 1.30
C GLU A 198 -21.05 -11.68 0.68
N SER A 199 -21.84 -10.75 0.15
CA SER A 199 -23.18 -11.07 -0.37
C SER A 199 -23.17 -11.68 -1.76
N ASN A 200 -22.26 -11.24 -2.64
CA ASN A 200 -22.36 -11.52 -4.07
C ASN A 200 -21.19 -12.37 -4.61
N MET A 201 -20.02 -12.29 -4.00
CA MET A 201 -18.79 -12.86 -4.56
C MET A 201 -18.22 -14.01 -3.74
N ARG A 202 -18.33 -13.95 -2.41
CA ARG A 202 -17.67 -14.90 -1.50
C ARG A 202 -18.01 -16.35 -1.80
N SER A 203 -19.29 -16.67 -2.00
CA SER A 203 -19.74 -18.06 -2.21
C SER A 203 -19.10 -18.72 -3.44
N THR A 204 -18.72 -17.92 -4.45
CA THR A 204 -18.11 -18.40 -5.70
C THR A 204 -16.59 -18.30 -5.68
N LEU A 205 -16.03 -17.23 -5.12
CA LEU A 205 -14.60 -16.93 -5.22
C LEU A 205 -13.80 -17.49 -4.05
N PHE A 206 -14.34 -17.47 -2.84
CA PHE A 206 -13.60 -17.92 -1.65
C PHE A 206 -13.20 -19.40 -1.71
N PRO A 207 -14.05 -20.36 -2.18
CA PRO A 207 -13.61 -21.73 -2.37
C PRO A 207 -12.43 -21.88 -3.32
N GLN A 208 -12.39 -21.10 -4.41
CA GLN A 208 -11.30 -21.10 -5.39
C GLN A 208 -10.02 -20.48 -4.80
N PHE A 209 -10.14 -19.41 -4.03
CA PHE A 209 -9.03 -18.80 -3.29
C PHE A 209 -8.42 -19.80 -2.30
N SER A 210 -9.27 -20.49 -1.54
CA SER A 210 -8.86 -21.46 -0.52
C SER A 210 -8.16 -22.71 -1.08
N GLU A 211 -8.22 -22.96 -2.38
CA GLU A 211 -7.45 -24.03 -3.03
C GLU A 211 -5.95 -23.76 -2.99
N PHE A 212 -5.52 -22.48 -3.06
CA PHE A 212 -4.10 -22.13 -3.17
C PHE A 212 -3.56 -21.29 -2.01
N ALA A 213 -4.42 -20.61 -1.24
CA ALA A 213 -3.96 -19.74 -0.17
C ALA A 213 -4.94 -19.70 1.01
N THR A 214 -4.39 -19.28 2.15
CA THR A 214 -5.13 -18.97 3.37
C THR A 214 -4.62 -17.66 3.92
N CYS A 215 -5.51 -16.72 4.27
CA CYS A 215 -5.14 -15.49 4.97
C CYS A 215 -5.48 -15.60 6.46
N ARG A 216 -4.74 -14.88 7.29
CA ARG A 216 -5.06 -14.79 8.72
C ARG A 216 -6.42 -14.13 8.91
N GLU A 217 -7.25 -14.75 9.72
CA GLU A 217 -8.58 -14.21 10.06
C GLU A 217 -8.53 -13.35 11.33
N ASP A 218 -7.48 -13.53 12.15
CA ASP A 218 -7.32 -12.87 13.45
C ASP A 218 -6.59 -11.51 13.36
N VAL A 219 -6.00 -11.21 12.20
CA VAL A 219 -5.25 -9.96 11.98
C VAL A 219 -5.57 -9.39 10.60
N ILE A 220 -6.12 -8.20 10.61
CA ILE A 220 -6.29 -7.34 9.44
C ILE A 220 -5.61 -6.03 9.79
N ASP A 221 -4.59 -5.66 9.03
CA ASP A 221 -3.93 -4.38 9.23
C ASP A 221 -4.73 -3.29 8.54
N ILE A 222 -5.13 -2.28 9.30
CA ILE A 222 -6.01 -1.21 8.88
C ILE A 222 -5.26 0.12 8.97
N TYR A 223 -5.30 0.89 7.86
CA TYR A 223 -4.60 2.17 7.80
C TYR A 223 -5.44 3.28 7.20
N HIS A 224 -5.28 4.48 7.75
CA HIS A 224 -5.50 5.73 7.03
C HIS A 224 -4.30 6.01 6.15
N GLY A 225 -4.50 6.36 4.89
CA GLY A 225 -3.42 6.62 3.95
C GLY A 225 -3.55 7.95 3.23
N TRP A 226 -2.43 8.47 2.76
CA TRP A 226 -2.36 9.67 1.92
C TRP A 226 -1.38 9.48 0.78
N THR A 227 -1.75 9.99 -0.39
CA THR A 227 -0.86 10.06 -1.55
C THR A 227 0.16 11.17 -1.33
N PHE A 228 1.44 10.83 -1.17
CA PHE A 228 2.53 11.78 -1.03
C PHE A 228 3.06 12.29 -2.37
N TYR A 229 3.00 11.45 -3.40
CA TYR A 229 3.46 11.77 -4.73
C TYR A 229 2.72 10.94 -5.78
N ASN A 230 2.42 11.57 -6.92
CA ASN A 230 1.92 10.93 -8.12
C ASN A 230 2.66 11.52 -9.32
N SER A 231 3.33 10.67 -10.12
CA SER A 231 4.11 11.10 -11.27
C SER A 231 3.28 11.79 -12.36
N GLU A 232 1.97 11.51 -12.42
CA GLU A 232 1.02 12.11 -13.37
C GLU A 232 0.45 13.44 -12.86
N GLN A 233 0.54 13.71 -11.55
CA GLN A 233 0.03 14.91 -10.89
C GLN A 233 1.10 15.51 -9.97
N LYS A 234 2.22 15.93 -10.54
CA LYS A 234 3.42 16.36 -9.78
C LYS A 234 3.17 17.56 -8.84
N ASP A 235 2.17 18.40 -9.12
CA ASP A 235 1.82 19.56 -8.27
C ASP A 235 0.82 19.23 -7.15
N PHE A 236 0.30 18.01 -7.13
CA PHE A 236 -0.62 17.56 -6.08
C PHE A 236 0.06 17.60 -4.69
N MET A 237 -0.65 18.08 -3.67
CA MET A 237 -0.20 18.06 -2.27
C MET A 237 -1.31 17.47 -1.40
N PRO A 238 -1.02 16.46 -0.57
CA PRO A 238 -2.03 15.87 0.31
C PRO A 238 -2.51 16.85 1.38
N ASP A 239 -3.79 16.72 1.75
CA ASP A 239 -4.35 17.38 2.91
C ASP A 239 -4.44 16.38 4.07
N PHE A 240 -3.48 16.41 4.97
CA PHE A 240 -3.40 15.53 6.13
C PHE A 240 -4.45 15.83 7.22
N SER A 241 -5.24 16.90 7.08
CA SER A 241 -6.32 17.22 8.03
C SER A 241 -7.61 16.46 7.73
N SER A 242 -7.70 15.81 6.56
CA SER A 242 -8.87 15.04 6.11
C SER A 242 -8.71 13.56 6.45
N ASN A 243 -9.59 13.02 7.29
CA ASN A 243 -9.79 11.61 7.57
C ASN A 243 -11.24 11.34 8.01
#